data_2d755e7da049604dc131d5645495f8d5
#
_entry.id   2d755e7da049604dc131d5645495f8d5
#
_cell.length_a   1.000
_cell.length_b   1.000
_cell.length_c   1.000
_cell.angle_alpha   90.00
_cell.angle_beta   90.00
_cell.angle_gamma   90.00
#
_symmetry.space_group_name_H-M   'P 1'
#
loop_
_entity.id
_entity.type
_entity.pdbx_description
1 polymer ?
#
loop_
_entity_poly.entity_id
_entity_poly.type
_entity_poly.pdbx_seq_one_letter_code
_entity_poly.pdbx_strand_id
1 'polypeptide(L)'
;MILVDTKYEFGKTKDGVIVLIDEIHTPDSSRYFYAEGYAERQEKGEEQKQLSKEFVRRWLIENGFQGQEGQQIPNMTDEYIESVSERYIELFENILGEKFVKADIANIDQRIEKNVLEYLSSK
;
A
#
# COMPACT_ATOMS: atom_id res chain seq x y z
N MET A 1 8.23 -6.72 -11.14
CA MET A 1 8.34 -6.45 -9.67
C MET A 1 8.89 -7.69 -8.98
N ILE A 2 9.60 -7.50 -7.87
CA ILE A 2 10.11 -8.58 -7.00
C ILE A 2 9.46 -8.40 -5.64
N LEU A 3 8.69 -9.37 -5.17
CA LEU A 3 8.22 -9.41 -3.79
C LEU A 3 9.40 -9.75 -2.88
N VAL A 4 9.77 -8.86 -2.00
CA VAL A 4 10.94 -8.99 -1.11
C VAL A 4 10.57 -9.62 0.20
N ASP A 5 9.58 -9.04 0.85
CA ASP A 5 9.02 -9.55 2.09
C ASP A 5 7.52 -9.22 2.19
N THR A 6 6.83 -10.01 2.98
CA THR A 6 5.42 -9.83 3.28
C THR A 6 5.07 -10.51 4.61
N LYS A 7 3.99 -10.07 5.21
CA LYS A 7 3.42 -10.68 6.41
C LYS A 7 2.17 -11.45 6.02
N TYR A 8 2.05 -12.68 6.48
CA TYR A 8 0.82 -13.47 6.38
C TYR A 8 0.28 -13.78 7.76
N GLU A 9 -1.01 -13.60 7.94
CA GLU A 9 -1.72 -14.03 9.14
C GLU A 9 -2.71 -15.14 8.80
N PHE A 10 -2.81 -16.12 9.70
CA PHE A 10 -3.67 -17.26 9.51
C PHE A 10 -4.62 -17.41 10.70
N GLY A 11 -5.87 -17.69 10.40
CA GLY A 11 -6.89 -18.00 11.38
C GLY A 11 -7.37 -19.44 11.21
N LYS A 12 -7.98 -19.99 12.27
CA LYS A 12 -8.64 -21.30 12.24
C LYS A 12 -10.12 -21.10 12.47
N THR A 13 -10.95 -21.58 11.55
CA THR A 13 -12.40 -21.54 11.71
C THR A 13 -12.86 -22.50 12.81
N LYS A 14 -14.10 -22.37 13.26
CA LYS A 14 -14.71 -23.31 14.23
C LYS A 14 -14.73 -24.75 13.72
N ASP A 15 -14.73 -24.94 12.40
CA ASP A 15 -14.74 -26.27 11.75
C ASP A 15 -13.31 -26.80 11.51
N GLY A 16 -12.29 -26.08 12.01
CA GLY A 16 -10.88 -26.51 11.96
C GLY A 16 -10.14 -26.17 10.67
N VAL A 17 -10.77 -25.44 9.75
CA VAL A 17 -10.15 -25.04 8.48
C VAL A 17 -9.20 -23.87 8.72
N ILE A 18 -7.98 -23.96 8.20
CA ILE A 18 -7.03 -22.85 8.20
C ILE A 18 -7.35 -21.91 7.03
N VAL A 19 -7.49 -20.65 7.33
CA VAL A 19 -7.79 -19.59 6.35
C VAL A 19 -6.76 -18.48 6.49
N LEU A 20 -6.43 -17.86 5.36
CA LEU A 20 -5.64 -16.63 5.35
C LEU A 20 -6.56 -15.49 5.81
N ILE A 21 -6.06 -14.71 6.75
CA ILE A 21 -6.75 -13.52 7.28
C ILE A 21 -5.87 -12.30 7.12
N ASP A 22 -6.47 -11.12 7.32
CA ASP A 22 -5.79 -9.84 7.15
C ASP A 22 -5.39 -9.56 5.69
N GLU A 23 -4.79 -8.42 5.46
CA GLU A 23 -4.35 -7.98 4.13
C GLU A 23 -3.13 -8.76 3.63
N ILE A 24 -3.05 -8.92 2.31
CA ILE A 24 -1.90 -9.52 1.64
C ILE A 24 -1.48 -8.65 0.46
N HIS A 25 -0.15 -8.62 0.22
CA HIS A 25 0.44 -8.01 -0.97
C HIS A 25 0.12 -6.52 -1.18
N THR A 26 -0.24 -5.81 -0.11
CA THR A 26 -0.45 -4.36 -0.14
C THR A 26 0.87 -3.60 0.07
N PRO A 27 0.95 -2.32 -0.28
CA PRO A 27 2.12 -1.48 0.02
C PRO A 27 2.42 -1.35 1.51
N ASP A 28 1.44 -1.60 2.37
CA ASP A 28 1.58 -1.56 3.83
C ASP A 28 2.13 -2.87 4.40
N SER A 29 1.59 -4.01 3.97
CA SER A 29 1.97 -5.34 4.47
C SER A 29 3.19 -5.93 3.77
N SER A 30 3.59 -5.38 2.61
CA SER A 30 4.60 -5.98 1.75
C SER A 30 5.59 -4.95 1.23
N ARG A 31 6.77 -5.43 0.85
CA ARG A 31 7.80 -4.64 0.20
C ARG A 31 8.12 -5.23 -1.17
N TYR A 32 8.16 -4.34 -2.17
CA TYR A 32 8.46 -4.70 -3.54
C TYR A 32 9.65 -3.92 -4.05
N PHE A 33 10.55 -4.61 -4.76
CA PHE A 33 11.60 -3.96 -5.53
C PHE A 33 11.26 -3.96 -7.00
N TYR A 34 11.75 -2.94 -7.72
CA TYR A 34 11.75 -2.97 -9.17
C TYR A 34 12.73 -4.05 -9.66
N ALA A 35 12.27 -4.92 -10.56
CA ALA A 35 13.13 -5.95 -11.14
C ALA A 35 14.22 -5.33 -12.04
N GLU A 36 13.88 -4.23 -12.70
CA GLU A 36 14.82 -3.49 -13.54
C GLU A 36 15.97 -2.89 -12.70
N GLY A 37 17.19 -3.20 -13.10
CA GLY A 37 18.41 -2.75 -12.42
C GLY A 37 18.64 -3.36 -11.03
N TYR A 38 17.84 -4.35 -10.60
CA TYR A 38 18.01 -5.00 -9.30
C TYR A 38 19.38 -5.65 -9.17
N ALA A 39 19.75 -6.50 -10.13
CA ALA A 39 21.02 -7.24 -10.09
C ALA A 39 22.24 -6.30 -10.05
N GLU A 40 22.22 -5.25 -10.87
CA GLU A 40 23.30 -4.28 -10.94
C GLU A 40 23.48 -3.51 -9.60
N ARG A 41 22.37 -3.05 -9.00
CA ARG A 41 22.43 -2.39 -7.70
C ARG A 41 22.87 -3.32 -6.58
N GLN A 42 22.44 -4.59 -6.65
CA GLN A 42 22.85 -5.61 -5.69
C GLN A 42 24.35 -5.88 -5.76
N GLU A 43 24.91 -6.00 -6.97
CA GLU A 43 26.35 -6.21 -7.18
C GLU A 43 27.19 -5.04 -6.65
N LYS A 44 26.70 -3.81 -6.83
CA LYS A 44 27.37 -2.59 -6.39
C LYS A 44 27.13 -2.26 -4.90
N GLY A 45 26.29 -3.02 -4.20
CA GLY A 45 25.89 -2.70 -2.82
C GLY A 45 25.07 -1.41 -2.71
N GLU A 46 24.43 -1.00 -3.79
CA GLU A 46 23.58 0.18 -3.84
C GLU A 46 22.18 -0.12 -3.30
N GLU A 47 21.51 0.94 -2.85
CA GLU A 47 20.14 0.83 -2.37
C GLU A 47 19.16 0.49 -3.49
N GLN A 48 18.25 -0.46 -3.21
CA GLN A 48 17.25 -0.89 -4.18
C GLN A 48 16.10 0.12 -4.32
N LYS A 49 15.63 0.32 -5.55
CA LYS A 49 14.40 1.06 -5.81
C LYS A 49 13.20 0.23 -5.35
N GLN A 50 12.32 0.82 -4.56
CA GLN A 50 11.22 0.08 -3.95
C GLN A 50 9.88 0.80 -4.01
N LEU A 51 8.81 0.00 -4.00
CA LEU A 51 7.44 0.42 -3.77
C LEU A 51 6.96 -0.19 -2.44
N SER A 52 6.82 0.64 -1.43
CA SER A 52 6.32 0.30 -0.09
C SER A 52 6.08 1.58 0.68
N LYS A 53 5.49 1.51 1.86
CA LYS A 53 5.34 2.66 2.76
C LYS A 53 6.67 3.27 3.25
N GLU A 54 7.77 2.59 3.04
CA GLU A 54 9.09 3.02 3.54
C GLU A 54 9.53 4.39 2.98
N PHE A 55 9.08 4.74 1.76
CA PHE A 55 9.41 6.07 1.20
C PHE A 55 8.73 7.21 1.96
N VAL A 56 7.51 7.02 2.46
CA VAL A 56 6.83 8.00 3.33
C VAL A 56 7.55 8.10 4.66
N ARG A 57 7.94 6.97 5.24
CA ARG A 57 8.70 6.94 6.48
C ARG A 57 10.04 7.69 6.36
N ARG A 58 10.78 7.50 5.27
CA ARG A 58 12.02 8.23 4.99
C ARG A 58 11.78 9.71 4.88
N TRP A 59 10.79 10.11 4.11
CA TRP A 59 10.42 11.51 3.98
C TRP A 59 10.10 12.13 5.34
N LEU A 60 9.35 11.45 6.20
CA LEU A 60 9.06 11.91 7.56
C LEU A 60 10.35 12.10 8.37
N ILE A 61 11.26 11.14 8.32
CA ILE A 61 12.56 11.21 9.02
C ILE A 61 13.39 12.39 8.52
N GLU A 62 13.49 12.57 7.21
CA GLU A 62 14.22 13.68 6.57
C GLU A 62 13.63 15.04 6.92
N ASN A 63 12.33 15.10 7.21
CA ASN A 63 11.63 16.29 7.68
C ASN A 63 11.53 16.38 9.22
N GLY A 64 12.35 15.61 9.95
CA GLY A 64 12.50 15.72 11.40
C GLY A 64 11.46 15.00 12.23
N PHE A 65 10.66 14.10 11.64
CA PHE A 65 9.62 13.35 12.35
C PHE A 65 9.95 11.85 12.40
N GLN A 66 10.08 11.33 13.61
CA GLN A 66 10.32 9.90 13.88
C GLN A 66 9.30 9.30 14.86
N GLY A 67 8.24 10.05 15.18
CA GLY A 67 7.21 9.63 16.14
C GLY A 67 7.66 9.76 17.60
N GLN A 68 8.66 10.57 17.89
CA GLN A 68 9.13 10.81 19.26
C GLN A 68 8.30 11.91 19.94
N GLU A 69 8.25 11.88 21.26
CA GLU A 69 7.56 12.89 22.05
C GLU A 69 8.09 14.30 21.75
N GLY A 70 7.19 15.25 21.57
CA GLY A 70 7.52 16.65 21.26
C GLY A 70 7.77 16.95 19.78
N GLN A 71 7.83 15.95 18.92
CA GLN A 71 7.92 16.16 17.47
C GLN A 71 6.57 16.52 16.87
N GLN A 72 6.58 17.38 15.85
CA GLN A 72 5.40 17.72 15.07
C GLN A 72 5.46 17.04 13.71
N ILE A 73 4.31 16.53 13.26
CA ILE A 73 4.19 15.96 11.91
C ILE A 73 4.41 17.09 10.90
N PRO A 74 5.36 16.94 9.95
CA PRO A 74 5.60 17.93 8.92
C PRO A 74 4.38 18.08 8.01
N ASN A 75 4.16 19.30 7.50
CA ASN A 75 3.10 19.53 6.54
C ASN A 75 3.43 18.85 5.21
N MET A 76 2.57 17.95 4.77
CA MET A 76 2.68 17.32 3.45
C MET A 76 2.04 18.24 2.41
N THR A 77 2.81 18.61 1.38
CA THR A 77 2.24 19.39 0.28
C THR A 77 1.34 18.51 -0.60
N ASP A 78 0.42 19.14 -1.33
CA ASP A 78 -0.49 18.42 -2.23
C ASP A 78 0.27 17.62 -3.29
N GLU A 79 1.37 18.17 -3.81
CA GLU A 79 2.23 17.49 -4.78
C GLU A 79 2.87 16.24 -4.18
N TYR A 80 3.28 16.29 -2.90
CA TYR A 80 3.83 15.12 -2.23
C TYR A 80 2.75 14.06 -2.00
N ILE A 81 1.56 14.47 -1.55
CA ILE A 81 0.42 13.56 -1.36
C ILE A 81 0.05 12.87 -2.69
N GLU A 82 0.02 13.62 -3.80
CA GLU A 82 -0.22 13.06 -5.13
C GLU A 82 0.86 12.05 -5.51
N SER A 83 2.14 12.35 -5.29
CA SER A 83 3.24 11.43 -5.57
C SER A 83 3.16 10.13 -4.77
N VAL A 84 2.65 10.18 -3.52
CA VAL A 84 2.37 8.99 -2.70
C VAL A 84 1.27 8.15 -3.34
N SER A 85 0.18 8.80 -3.75
CA SER A 85 -0.96 8.12 -4.40
C SER A 85 -0.55 7.46 -5.71
N GLU A 86 0.25 8.14 -6.52
CA GLU A 86 0.76 7.59 -7.79
C GLU A 86 1.59 6.32 -7.59
N ARG A 87 2.43 6.28 -6.55
CA ARG A 87 3.21 5.07 -6.22
C ARG A 87 2.34 3.90 -5.81
N TYR A 88 1.25 4.14 -5.10
CA TYR A 88 0.31 3.10 -4.73
C TYR A 88 -0.48 2.60 -5.94
N ILE A 89 -0.87 3.50 -6.84
CA ILE A 89 -1.50 3.15 -8.11
C ILE A 89 -0.54 2.33 -8.98
N GLU A 90 0.73 2.77 -9.09
CA GLU A 90 1.76 2.03 -9.82
C GLU A 90 1.91 0.59 -9.30
N LEU A 91 1.95 0.41 -7.97
CA LEU A 91 2.05 -0.92 -7.39
C LEU A 91 0.82 -1.76 -7.72
N PHE A 92 -0.38 -1.22 -7.57
CA PHE A 92 -1.63 -1.88 -7.92
C PHE A 92 -1.61 -2.37 -9.38
N GLU A 93 -1.27 -1.47 -10.31
CA GLU A 93 -1.22 -1.79 -11.73
C GLU A 93 -0.18 -2.85 -12.07
N ASN A 94 0.99 -2.81 -11.40
CA ASN A 94 2.04 -3.80 -11.62
C ASN A 94 1.72 -5.19 -11.06
N ILE A 95 0.98 -5.27 -9.96
CA ILE A 95 0.63 -6.55 -9.32
C ILE A 95 -0.55 -7.20 -10.03
N LEU A 96 -1.60 -6.41 -10.31
CA LEU A 96 -2.84 -6.95 -10.88
C LEU A 96 -2.82 -7.00 -12.40
N GLY A 97 -1.96 -6.23 -13.06
CA GLY A 97 -1.92 -6.12 -14.51
C GLY A 97 -3.11 -5.34 -15.09
N GLU A 98 -3.80 -4.59 -14.25
CA GLU A 98 -5.00 -3.83 -14.60
C GLU A 98 -4.77 -2.34 -14.36
N LYS A 99 -5.41 -1.49 -15.16
CA LYS A 99 -5.37 -0.05 -14.94
C LYS A 99 -6.22 0.34 -13.73
N PHE A 100 -5.63 1.16 -12.85
CA PHE A 100 -6.36 1.70 -11.71
C PHE A 100 -7.40 2.73 -12.17
N VAL A 101 -8.64 2.53 -11.79
CA VAL A 101 -9.73 3.48 -12.06
C VAL A 101 -10.09 4.20 -10.78
N LYS A 102 -9.79 5.48 -10.71
CA LYS A 102 -10.20 6.31 -9.57
C LYS A 102 -11.72 6.31 -9.46
N ALA A 103 -12.22 5.94 -8.29
CA ALA A 103 -13.65 6.01 -8.02
C ALA A 103 -14.12 7.46 -7.95
N ASP A 104 -15.36 7.70 -8.40
CA ASP A 104 -16.02 9.00 -8.18
C ASP A 104 -16.20 9.23 -6.67
N ILE A 105 -15.68 10.34 -6.19
CA ILE A 105 -15.80 10.76 -4.78
C ILE A 105 -16.96 11.71 -4.53
N ALA A 106 -17.68 12.13 -5.58
CA ALA A 106 -18.89 12.89 -5.41
C ALA A 106 -19.95 12.01 -4.73
N ASN A 107 -20.60 12.53 -3.69
CA ASN A 107 -21.66 11.83 -2.93
C ASN A 107 -21.24 10.43 -2.43
N ILE A 108 -20.02 10.33 -1.88
CA ILE A 108 -19.42 9.07 -1.44
C ILE A 108 -20.32 8.30 -0.46
N ASP A 109 -20.97 9.00 0.48
CA ASP A 109 -21.85 8.38 1.49
C ASP A 109 -23.07 7.72 0.83
N GLN A 110 -23.69 8.39 -0.12
CA GLN A 110 -24.83 7.84 -0.87
C GLN A 110 -24.42 6.63 -1.72
N ARG A 111 -23.22 6.65 -2.31
CA ARG A 111 -22.70 5.52 -3.06
C ARG A 111 -22.45 4.31 -2.17
N ILE A 112 -21.88 4.53 -0.97
CA ILE A 112 -21.64 3.47 0.01
C ILE A 112 -22.97 2.87 0.47
N GLU A 113 -23.92 3.71 0.87
CA GLU A 113 -25.25 3.28 1.30
C GLU A 113 -25.94 2.45 0.22
N LYS A 114 -25.96 2.95 -1.00
CA LYS A 114 -26.56 2.24 -2.16
C LYS A 114 -25.92 0.86 -2.34
N ASN A 115 -24.60 0.78 -2.37
CA ASN A 115 -23.89 -0.48 -2.59
C ASN A 115 -24.17 -1.50 -1.48
N VAL A 116 -24.23 -1.03 -0.22
CA VAL A 116 -24.56 -1.90 0.93
C VAL A 116 -26.00 -2.41 0.84
N LEU A 117 -26.98 -1.52 0.53
CA LEU A 117 -28.37 -1.91 0.41
C LEU A 117 -28.61 -2.87 -0.77
N GLU A 118 -27.98 -2.66 -1.91
CA GLU A 118 -28.02 -3.57 -3.05
C GLU A 118 -27.47 -4.96 -2.69
N TYR A 119 -26.34 -5.01 -1.99
CA TYR A 119 -25.79 -6.29 -1.53
C TYR A 119 -26.72 -7.02 -0.54
N LEU A 120 -27.25 -6.32 0.44
CA LEU A 120 -28.16 -6.90 1.43
C LEU A 120 -29.47 -7.40 0.80
N SER A 121 -29.99 -6.71 -0.23
CA SER A 121 -31.21 -7.13 -0.93
C SER A 121 -30.99 -8.32 -1.88
N SER A 122 -29.74 -8.64 -2.22
CA SER A 122 -29.37 -9.77 -3.06
C SER A 122 -29.17 -11.09 -2.30
N LYS A 123 -29.25 -11.05 -0.97
CA LYS A 123 -29.12 -12.21 -0.08
C LYS A 123 -30.46 -12.81 0.29
#